data_3936243d4ccc633cab53bbb2f696c027
#
_entry.id   3936243d4ccc633cab53bbb2f696c027
#
_cell.length_a   1.000
_cell.length_b   1.000
_cell.length_c   1.000
_cell.angle_alpha   90.00
_cell.angle_beta   90.00
_cell.angle_gamma   90.00
#
_symmetry.space_group_name_H-M   'P 1'
#
loop_
_entity.id
_entity.type
_entity.pdbx_description
1 polymer ?
#
loop_
_entity_poly.entity_id
_entity_poly.type
_entity_poly.pdbx_seq_one_letter_code
_entity_poly.pdbx_strand_id
1 'polypeptide(L)'
;HHLPFIGHAHVAYLPTPEGKVIGLSKLNRIVEFYARRPQVQENLTMQVHDHIHDVCEENIGVAVSVEADHMCACVRGVKHNSTMKTSKLSGEFMNYKSNSREEFYNFIRDLK
;
A
#
# COMPACT_ATOMS: atom_id res chain seq x y z
N HIS A 1 9.38 -20.88 -8.05
CA HIS A 1 8.84 -20.28 -9.18
C HIS A 1 8.01 -19.11 -8.84
N HIS A 2 8.48 -17.97 -9.26
CA HIS A 2 7.87 -16.71 -8.97
C HIS A 2 7.35 -16.12 -10.26
N LEU A 3 6.04 -16.00 -10.37
CA LEU A 3 5.43 -15.33 -11.50
C LEU A 3 5.37 -13.84 -11.21
N PRO A 4 5.71 -13.00 -12.19
CA PRO A 4 5.66 -11.56 -11.98
C PRO A 4 4.21 -11.08 -11.83
N PHE A 5 4.05 -9.98 -11.14
CA PHE A 5 2.79 -9.27 -11.14
C PHE A 5 3.06 -7.79 -11.37
N ILE A 6 2.09 -7.13 -11.95
CA ILE A 6 2.14 -5.71 -12.25
C ILE A 6 1.06 -5.03 -11.44
N GLY A 7 1.43 -3.99 -10.72
CA GLY A 7 0.45 -3.33 -9.88
C GLY A 7 0.87 -1.96 -9.42
N HIS A 8 0.07 -1.43 -8.52
CA HIS A 8 0.25 -0.11 -7.94
C HIS A 8 0.16 -0.20 -6.43
N ALA A 9 1.00 0.57 -5.75
CA ALA A 9 0.91 0.75 -4.31
C ALA A 9 0.55 2.20 -4.02
N HIS A 10 -0.42 2.38 -3.15
CA HIS A 10 -0.85 3.70 -2.70
C HIS A 10 -0.57 3.80 -1.22
N VAL A 11 0.11 4.86 -0.83
CA VAL A 11 0.55 5.06 0.55
C VAL A 11 0.10 6.43 1.01
N ALA A 12 -0.43 6.50 2.22
CA ALA A 12 -0.72 7.75 2.88
C ALA A 12 -0.31 7.64 4.34
N TYR A 13 0.11 8.74 4.92
CA TYR A 13 0.35 8.81 6.34
C TYR A 13 -0.03 10.20 6.84
N LEU A 14 -0.39 10.25 8.10
CA LEU A 14 -0.78 11.49 8.75
C LEU A 14 0.23 11.79 9.84
N PRO A 15 1.11 12.78 9.66
CA PRO A 15 2.05 13.17 10.71
C PRO A 15 1.30 13.91 11.82
N THR A 16 1.88 13.93 13.01
CA THR A 16 1.41 14.83 14.04
C THR A 16 1.70 16.27 13.60
N PRO A 17 1.05 17.28 14.19
CA PRO A 17 1.29 18.68 13.77
C PRO A 17 2.77 19.10 13.82
N GLU A 18 3.55 18.50 14.69
CA GLU A 18 4.99 18.78 14.81
C GLU A 18 5.84 17.69 14.18
N GLY A 19 5.22 16.69 13.61
CA GLY A 19 5.91 15.55 13.03
C GLY A 19 6.63 15.89 11.74
N LYS A 20 7.73 15.20 11.52
CA LYS A 20 8.50 15.36 10.29
C LYS A 20 7.83 14.62 9.13
N VAL A 21 7.86 15.25 7.97
CA VAL A 21 7.33 14.64 6.76
C VAL A 21 8.43 13.84 6.08
N ILE A 22 8.12 12.59 5.74
CA ILE A 22 9.07 11.74 5.02
C ILE A 22 9.04 12.10 3.54
N GLY A 23 10.21 12.09 2.90
CA GLY A 23 10.31 12.41 1.49
C GLY A 23 9.72 11.34 0.58
N LEU A 24 9.20 11.77 -0.57
CA LEU A 24 8.61 10.87 -1.55
C LEU A 24 9.60 9.79 -2.02
N SER A 25 10.86 10.17 -2.22
CA SER A 25 11.90 9.22 -2.64
C SER A 25 12.08 8.09 -1.64
N LYS A 26 12.00 8.39 -0.35
CA LYS A 26 12.13 7.39 0.69
C LYS A 26 10.95 6.44 0.70
N LEU A 27 9.73 6.96 0.52
CA LEU A 27 8.54 6.12 0.40
C LEU A 27 8.65 5.17 -0.77
N ASN A 28 9.09 5.67 -1.93
CA ASN A 28 9.29 4.84 -3.11
C ASN A 28 10.31 3.74 -2.87
N ARG A 29 11.40 4.04 -2.19
CA ARG A 29 12.44 3.06 -1.88
C ARG A 29 11.92 1.95 -0.97
N ILE A 30 11.08 2.30 0.01
CA ILE A 30 10.49 1.32 0.90
C ILE A 30 9.60 0.35 0.11
N VAL A 31 8.73 0.89 -0.73
CA VAL A 31 7.85 0.06 -1.55
C VAL A 31 8.66 -0.85 -2.47
N GLU A 32 9.65 -0.30 -3.18
CA GLU A 32 10.48 -1.06 -4.10
C GLU A 32 11.28 -2.15 -3.39
N PHE A 33 11.79 -1.85 -2.21
CA PHE A 33 12.57 -2.82 -1.44
C PHE A 33 11.76 -4.09 -1.18
N TYR A 34 10.53 -3.93 -0.72
CA TYR A 34 9.68 -5.08 -0.43
C TYR A 34 9.08 -5.71 -1.67
N ALA A 35 8.79 -4.91 -2.70
CA ALA A 35 8.20 -5.42 -3.94
C ALA A 35 9.14 -6.31 -4.73
N ARG A 36 10.45 -6.18 -4.55
CA ARG A 36 11.44 -7.03 -5.24
C ARG A 36 11.56 -8.41 -4.63
N ARG A 37 11.05 -8.60 -3.42
CA ARG A 37 11.18 -9.86 -2.72
C ARG A 37 10.03 -10.78 -3.10
N PRO A 38 10.32 -12.06 -3.39
CA PRO A 38 9.25 -13.02 -3.66
C PRO A 38 8.42 -13.21 -2.39
N GLN A 39 7.15 -12.87 -2.46
CA GLN A 39 6.27 -12.99 -1.30
C GLN A 39 4.81 -12.86 -1.73
N VAL A 40 3.91 -13.25 -0.86
CA VAL A 40 2.48 -13.03 -1.11
C VAL A 40 2.12 -11.57 -0.89
N GLN A 41 1.10 -11.12 -1.59
CA GLN A 41 0.72 -9.70 -1.61
C GLN A 41 0.32 -9.17 -0.23
N GLU A 42 -0.33 -9.98 0.58
CA GLU A 42 -0.73 -9.58 1.93
C GLU A 42 0.49 -9.26 2.78
N ASN A 43 1.54 -10.07 2.68
CA ASN A 43 2.78 -9.82 3.40
C ASN A 43 3.46 -8.54 2.92
N LEU A 44 3.45 -8.31 1.62
CA LEU A 44 4.00 -7.09 1.04
C LEU A 44 3.31 -5.87 1.62
N THR A 45 1.99 -5.86 1.62
CA THR A 45 1.19 -4.75 2.13
C THR A 45 1.50 -4.49 3.60
N MET A 46 1.56 -5.54 4.41
CA MET A 46 1.84 -5.42 5.83
C MET A 46 3.25 -4.90 6.09
N GLN A 47 4.24 -5.42 5.36
CA GLN A 47 5.64 -5.01 5.53
C GLN A 47 5.85 -3.55 5.16
N VAL A 48 5.25 -3.10 4.06
CA VAL A 48 5.33 -1.70 3.65
C VAL A 48 4.70 -0.81 4.70
N HIS A 49 3.49 -1.17 5.16
CA HIS A 49 2.80 -0.41 6.20
C HIS A 49 3.65 -0.28 7.46
N ASP A 50 4.16 -1.40 7.95
CA ASP A 50 4.89 -1.43 9.21
C ASP A 50 6.21 -0.66 9.13
N HIS A 51 6.89 -0.77 7.99
CA HIS A 51 8.13 -0.03 7.79
C HIS A 51 7.87 1.49 7.79
N ILE A 52 6.84 1.93 7.10
CA ILE A 52 6.48 3.35 7.06
C ILE A 52 6.08 3.83 8.45
N HIS A 53 5.31 3.03 9.16
CA HIS A 53 4.91 3.34 10.53
C HIS A 53 6.13 3.55 11.43
N ASP A 54 7.14 2.69 11.30
CA ASP A 54 8.35 2.77 12.12
C ASP A 54 9.23 3.96 11.77
N VAL A 55 9.34 4.27 10.47
CA VAL A 55 10.17 5.38 10.01
C VAL A 55 9.52 6.73 10.31
N CYS A 56 8.19 6.79 10.22
CA CYS A 56 7.43 7.99 10.55
C CYS A 56 6.99 7.93 12.01
N GLU A 57 7.93 8.04 12.94
CA GLU A 57 7.66 7.88 14.37
C GLU A 57 6.55 8.79 14.91
N GLU A 58 6.41 9.97 14.34
CA GLU A 58 5.42 10.97 14.79
C GLU A 58 4.21 10.98 13.86
N ASN A 59 3.68 9.81 13.54
CA ASN A 59 2.46 9.72 12.74
C ASN A 59 1.25 9.40 13.63
N ILE A 60 0.07 9.79 13.16
CA ILE A 60 -1.19 9.42 13.78
C ILE A 60 -1.97 8.44 12.93
N GLY A 61 -1.40 7.97 11.85
CA GLY A 61 -2.02 6.96 11.03
C GLY A 61 -1.24 6.70 9.76
N VAL A 62 -1.26 5.44 9.31
CA VAL A 62 -0.64 5.01 8.06
C VAL A 62 -1.66 4.18 7.30
N ALA A 63 -1.73 4.37 6.00
CA ALA A 63 -2.58 3.59 5.12
C ALA A 63 -1.78 3.13 3.91
N VAL A 64 -1.86 1.85 3.60
CA VAL A 64 -1.22 1.26 2.42
C VAL A 64 -2.25 0.41 1.71
N SER A 65 -2.35 0.58 0.40
CA SER A 65 -3.19 -0.25 -0.45
C SER A 65 -2.36 -0.71 -1.64
N VAL A 66 -2.38 -2.01 -1.91
CA VAL A 66 -1.70 -2.60 -3.04
C VAL A 66 -2.73 -3.24 -3.95
N GLU A 67 -2.67 -2.91 -5.23
CA GLU A 67 -3.54 -3.46 -6.25
C GLU A 67 -2.66 -4.05 -7.33
N ALA A 68 -2.82 -5.32 -7.63
CA ALA A 68 -1.96 -6.02 -8.56
C ALA A 68 -2.71 -7.04 -9.40
N ASP A 69 -2.29 -7.16 -10.66
CA ASP A 69 -2.77 -8.19 -11.56
C ASP A 69 -1.83 -9.39 -11.45
N HIS A 70 -2.40 -10.54 -11.20
CA HIS A 70 -1.62 -11.78 -11.06
C HIS A 70 -1.48 -12.47 -12.40
N MET A 71 -0.26 -12.50 -12.91
CA MET A 71 0.06 -13.04 -14.25
C MET A 71 -0.16 -14.53 -14.37
N CYS A 72 -0.26 -15.25 -13.26
CA CYS A 72 -0.49 -16.69 -13.31
C CYS A 72 -1.79 -17.06 -14.04
N ALA A 73 -2.80 -16.21 -14.00
CA ALA A 73 -4.03 -16.41 -14.72
C ALA A 73 -3.81 -16.39 -16.23
N CYS A 74 -2.92 -15.53 -16.71
CA CYS A 74 -2.58 -15.44 -18.14
C CYS A 74 -1.79 -16.67 -18.60
N VAL A 75 -0.88 -17.16 -17.77
CA VAL A 75 -0.05 -18.32 -18.08
C VAL A 75 -0.91 -19.56 -18.28
N ARG A 76 -2.02 -19.67 -17.58
CA ARG A 76 -2.92 -20.81 -17.68
C ARG A 76 -3.97 -20.69 -18.80
N GLY A 77 -3.89 -19.62 -19.58
CA GLY A 77 -4.85 -19.41 -20.65
C GLY A 77 -6.20 -18.88 -20.21
N VAL A 78 -6.29 -18.42 -19.00
CA VAL A 78 -7.52 -17.79 -18.49
C VAL A 78 -7.64 -16.41 -19.13
N LYS A 79 -8.81 -16.11 -19.69
CA LYS A 79 -9.01 -14.91 -20.49
C LYS A 79 -9.33 -13.65 -19.69
N HIS A 80 -9.47 -13.75 -18.41
CA HIS A 80 -9.72 -12.57 -17.57
C HIS A 80 -8.56 -12.33 -16.63
N ASN A 81 -8.33 -11.08 -16.30
CA ASN A 81 -7.28 -10.70 -15.37
C ASN A 81 -7.75 -10.92 -13.94
N SER A 82 -6.88 -11.48 -13.13
CA SER A 82 -7.11 -11.59 -11.70
C SER A 82 -6.48 -10.40 -11.02
N THR A 83 -7.31 -9.45 -10.59
CA THR A 83 -6.84 -8.29 -9.84
C THR A 83 -7.08 -8.54 -8.36
N MET A 84 -6.05 -8.35 -7.57
CA MET A 84 -6.12 -8.52 -6.13
C MET A 84 -5.81 -7.19 -5.44
N LYS A 85 -6.62 -6.85 -4.45
CA LYS A 85 -6.43 -5.63 -3.65
C LYS A 85 -6.23 -6.01 -2.21
N THR A 86 -5.20 -5.45 -1.60
CA THR A 86 -4.92 -5.65 -0.18
C THR A 86 -4.65 -4.31 0.46
N SER A 87 -5.09 -4.14 1.69
CA SER A 87 -4.90 -2.87 2.40
C SER A 87 -4.56 -3.12 3.86
N LYS A 88 -3.75 -2.21 4.40
CA LYS A 88 -3.48 -2.15 5.84
C LYS A 88 -3.59 -0.70 6.27
N LEU A 89 -4.44 -0.45 7.25
CA LEU A 89 -4.67 0.88 7.79
C LEU A 89 -4.46 0.87 9.29
N SER A 90 -3.98 1.99 9.83
CA SER A 90 -3.77 2.14 11.27
C SER A 90 -4.04 3.56 11.72
N GLY A 91 -4.18 3.75 13.03
CA GLY A 91 -4.39 5.05 13.64
C GLY A 91 -5.69 5.71 13.17
N GLU A 92 -5.61 6.97 12.77
CA GLU A 92 -6.77 7.73 12.34
C GLU A 92 -7.49 7.12 11.13
N PHE A 93 -6.78 6.35 10.30
CA PHE A 93 -7.41 5.67 9.17
C PHE A 93 -8.35 4.55 9.62
N MET A 94 -8.23 4.11 10.86
CA MET A 94 -9.14 3.12 11.45
C MET A 94 -10.24 3.77 12.29
N ASN A 95 -10.19 5.08 12.48
CA ASN A 95 -11.19 5.82 13.24
C ASN A 95 -12.37 6.16 12.33
N TYR A 96 -13.48 5.45 12.50
CA TYR A 96 -14.65 5.65 11.66
C TYR A 96 -15.34 7.01 11.86
N LYS A 97 -14.98 7.75 12.90
CA LYS A 97 -15.47 9.13 13.10
C LYS A 97 -14.65 10.14 12.30
N SER A 98 -13.50 9.71 11.77
CA SER A 98 -12.65 10.54 10.93
C SER A 98 -12.96 10.26 9.47
N ASN A 99 -12.77 11.25 8.61
CA ASN A 99 -12.95 11.10 7.17
C ASN A 99 -11.68 10.58 6.48
N SER A 100 -10.60 10.35 7.21
CA SER A 100 -9.31 10.02 6.62
C SER A 100 -9.33 8.75 5.76
N ARG A 101 -9.99 7.71 6.24
CA ARG A 101 -10.11 6.46 5.50
C ARG A 101 -10.86 6.66 4.19
N GLU A 102 -11.98 7.36 4.24
CA GLU A 102 -12.79 7.63 3.06
C GLU A 102 -12.03 8.48 2.06
N GLU A 103 -11.33 9.51 2.53
CA GLU A 103 -10.51 10.36 1.68
C GLU A 103 -9.40 9.58 0.98
N PHE A 104 -8.77 8.65 1.70
CA PHE A 104 -7.73 7.80 1.13
C PHE A 104 -8.27 6.95 -0.03
N TYR A 105 -9.39 6.27 0.17
CA TYR A 105 -9.96 5.42 -0.87
C TYR A 105 -10.55 6.24 -2.02
N ASN A 106 -11.11 7.41 -1.74
CA ASN A 106 -11.58 8.30 -2.79
C ASN A 106 -10.43 8.80 -3.67
N PHE A 107 -9.31 9.13 -3.06
CA PHE A 107 -8.12 9.55 -3.78
C PHE A 107 -7.64 8.44 -4.73
N ILE A 108 -7.58 7.21 -4.26
CA ILE A 108 -7.18 6.07 -5.10
C ILE A 108 -8.15 5.91 -6.28
N ARG A 109 -9.45 5.96 -5.99
CA ARG A 109 -10.47 5.82 -7.03
C ARG A 109 -10.33 6.89 -8.11
N ASP A 110 -10.04 8.13 -7.71
CA ASP A 110 -9.97 9.25 -8.63
C ASP A 110 -8.70 9.23 -9.49
N LEU A 111 -7.70 8.42 -9.12
CA LEU A 111 -6.50 8.24 -9.91
C LEU A 111 -6.71 7.34 -11.13
N LYS A 112 -7.82 6.63 -11.22
CA LYS A 112 -8.08 5.66 -12.28
C LYS A 112 -8.74 6.29 -13.51
#